data_be838eb6ddb9ab573aa9e34243702eec
#
_entry.id   be838eb6ddb9ab573aa9e34243702eec
#
_cell.length_a   1.000
_cell.length_b   1.000
_cell.length_c   1.000
_cell.angle_alpha   90.00
_cell.angle_beta   90.00
_cell.angle_gamma   90.00
#
_symmetry.space_group_name_H-M   'P 1'
#
loop_
_entity.id
_entity.type
_entity.pdbx_description
1 polymer ?
#
loop_
_entity_poly.entity_id
_entity_poly.type
_entity_poly.pdbx_seq_one_letter_code
_entity_poly.pdbx_strand_id
1 'polypeptide(L)'
;VENKKFNFVLLGYTRKTVELATLVNAYAVEDFECDGVEEFSLEEARVDEILGERAYSGGDIPESLIDEVQAATIDQDNFTYKYFFYEGDYETNSAEFVFFIKENYPELSLYSAQKNFEDWNAEWKKFYNPIFISTNLEIIPEWMAATHLNKSETQVYIYPGMGFGTGTHETTFLCLVLFDQIQNQLNSTNTCLDFGCGSGILGIAAMKSKHLQTHFCDIDKSALQNCTQNLVLNFEGKNLDGTELIIRDRYKTKKYDLVFANILEHVLISEKPIILDSLQKGGYLIVSGILNHQVDNIVKNYSHMEKISIASKGDWSAILFKDKM
;
A
#
# COMPACT_ATOMS: atom_id res chain seq x y z
N VAL A 1 14.57 20.02 -8.43
CA VAL A 1 14.69 18.62 -7.93
C VAL A 1 15.85 18.03 -8.70
N GLU A 2 17.01 17.80 -8.07
CA GLU A 2 18.14 17.13 -8.71
C GLU A 2 17.70 15.71 -9.08
N ASN A 3 17.89 15.33 -10.36
CA ASN A 3 17.68 13.97 -10.86
C ASN A 3 18.65 13.03 -10.12
N LYS A 4 18.20 12.46 -9.00
CA LYS A 4 18.96 11.41 -8.31
C LYS A 4 19.04 10.19 -9.21
N LYS A 5 20.25 9.71 -9.43
CA LYS A 5 20.53 8.48 -10.19
C LYS A 5 20.91 7.36 -9.23
N PHE A 6 20.76 6.15 -9.69
CA PHE A 6 21.28 4.97 -9.02
C PHE A 6 21.88 4.00 -10.04
N ASN A 7 22.87 3.26 -9.59
CA ASN A 7 23.46 2.16 -10.35
C ASN A 7 22.87 0.84 -9.85
N PHE A 8 22.68 -0.12 -10.74
CA PHE A 8 22.37 -1.48 -10.35
C PHE A 8 23.21 -2.47 -11.11
N VAL A 9 23.47 -3.61 -10.47
CA VAL A 9 24.20 -4.73 -11.02
C VAL A 9 23.33 -5.98 -10.92
N LEU A 10 23.15 -6.68 -12.04
CA LEU A 10 22.48 -7.99 -12.08
C LEU A 10 23.53 -9.07 -12.18
N LEU A 11 23.46 -10.08 -11.30
CA LEU A 11 24.30 -11.27 -11.36
C LEU A 11 23.43 -12.51 -11.48
N GLY A 12 23.66 -13.29 -12.53
CA GLY A 12 22.99 -14.55 -12.74
C GLY A 12 23.77 -15.71 -12.11
N TYR A 13 23.04 -16.55 -11.36
CA TYR A 13 23.54 -17.72 -10.67
C TYR A 13 22.82 -18.98 -11.14
N THR A 14 23.44 -20.13 -10.91
CA THR A 14 22.85 -21.45 -11.12
C THR A 14 22.75 -22.19 -9.79
N ARG A 15 22.01 -23.31 -9.74
CA ARG A 15 21.98 -24.18 -8.53
C ARG A 15 23.35 -24.59 -8.04
N LYS A 16 24.34 -24.70 -8.92
CA LYS A 16 25.73 -25.06 -8.55
C LYS A 16 26.49 -23.90 -7.91
N THR A 17 26.00 -22.67 -8.07
CA THR A 17 26.63 -21.44 -7.55
C THR A 17 25.81 -20.79 -6.46
N VAL A 18 24.79 -21.46 -5.89
CA VAL A 18 23.92 -20.89 -4.83
C VAL A 18 24.69 -20.49 -3.57
N GLU A 19 25.66 -21.28 -3.17
CA GLU A 19 26.51 -20.97 -2.00
C GLU A 19 27.37 -19.72 -2.27
N LEU A 20 27.77 -19.52 -3.54
CA LEU A 20 28.50 -18.33 -3.97
C LEU A 20 27.64 -17.06 -3.86
N ALA A 21 26.33 -17.14 -4.14
CA ALA A 21 25.43 -16.00 -4.04
C ALA A 21 25.43 -15.42 -2.60
N THR A 22 25.36 -16.27 -1.59
CA THR A 22 25.42 -15.85 -0.19
C THR A 22 26.72 -15.09 0.14
N LEU A 23 27.84 -15.58 -0.38
CA LEU A 23 29.14 -14.95 -0.19
C LEU A 23 29.23 -13.59 -0.90
N VAL A 24 28.79 -13.53 -2.16
CA VAL A 24 28.77 -12.30 -2.96
C VAL A 24 27.82 -11.25 -2.35
N ASN A 25 26.66 -11.68 -1.82
CA ASN A 25 25.74 -10.78 -1.12
C ASN A 25 26.40 -10.13 0.11
N ALA A 26 27.18 -10.91 0.88
CA ALA A 26 27.93 -10.38 2.02
C ALA A 26 28.98 -9.34 1.57
N TYR A 27 29.80 -9.66 0.56
CA TYR A 27 30.78 -8.72 0.02
C TYR A 27 30.14 -7.44 -0.52
N ALA A 28 29.01 -7.57 -1.25
CA ALA A 28 28.32 -6.40 -1.80
C ALA A 28 27.95 -5.38 -0.73
N VAL A 29 27.44 -5.87 0.40
CA VAL A 29 26.98 -5.01 1.52
C VAL A 29 28.14 -4.53 2.39
N GLU A 30 29.08 -5.43 2.75
CA GLU A 30 30.14 -5.12 3.73
C GLU A 30 31.33 -4.38 3.12
N ASP A 31 31.73 -4.73 1.88
CA ASP A 31 32.95 -4.18 1.28
C ASP A 31 32.67 -3.11 0.20
N PHE A 32 31.48 -3.15 -0.43
CA PHE A 32 31.12 -2.25 -1.53
C PHE A 32 29.93 -1.32 -1.21
N GLU A 33 29.48 -1.26 0.03
CA GLU A 33 28.41 -0.37 0.49
C GLU A 33 27.15 -0.48 -0.41
N CYS A 34 26.77 -1.69 -0.80
CA CYS A 34 25.56 -1.93 -1.56
C CYS A 34 24.34 -1.60 -0.67
N ASP A 35 23.46 -0.73 -1.16
CA ASP A 35 22.30 -0.23 -0.41
C ASP A 35 21.13 -1.21 -0.34
N GLY A 36 21.09 -2.19 -1.25
CA GLY A 36 20.05 -3.21 -1.26
C GLY A 36 20.36 -4.37 -2.20
N VAL A 37 19.91 -5.55 -1.82
CA VAL A 37 20.03 -6.78 -2.63
C VAL A 37 18.65 -7.40 -2.76
N GLU A 38 18.25 -7.67 -3.99
CA GLU A 38 16.96 -8.27 -4.33
C GLU A 38 17.16 -9.54 -5.14
N GLU A 39 16.52 -10.64 -4.74
CA GLU A 39 16.55 -11.90 -5.45
C GLU A 39 15.44 -11.97 -6.50
N PHE A 40 15.81 -12.25 -7.74
CA PHE A 40 14.89 -12.53 -8.83
C PHE A 40 15.01 -13.99 -9.21
N SER A 41 14.04 -14.78 -8.85
CA SER A 41 13.95 -16.18 -9.26
C SER A 41 13.21 -16.39 -10.59
N LEU A 42 12.58 -15.32 -11.08
CA LEU A 42 11.87 -15.26 -12.36
C LEU A 42 12.27 -14.00 -13.14
N GLU A 43 12.18 -14.04 -14.47
CA GLU A 43 12.25 -12.80 -15.26
C GLU A 43 11.11 -11.85 -14.82
N GLU A 44 11.45 -10.60 -14.56
CA GLU A 44 10.53 -9.56 -14.09
C GLU A 44 9.23 -9.52 -14.93
N ALA A 45 9.37 -9.64 -16.25
CA ALA A 45 8.25 -9.70 -17.19
C ALA A 45 7.30 -10.88 -16.95
N ARG A 46 7.78 -12.02 -16.45
CA ARG A 46 6.97 -13.21 -16.21
C ARG A 46 6.30 -13.17 -14.84
N VAL A 47 6.94 -12.54 -13.86
CA VAL A 47 6.29 -12.23 -12.55
C VAL A 47 5.16 -11.25 -12.79
N ASP A 48 5.40 -10.20 -13.58
CA ASP A 48 4.38 -9.22 -13.95
C ASP A 48 3.23 -9.84 -14.76
N GLU A 49 3.51 -10.81 -15.60
CA GLU A 49 2.49 -11.56 -16.36
C GLU A 49 1.63 -12.42 -15.43
N ILE A 50 2.22 -13.10 -14.44
CA ILE A 50 1.51 -13.94 -13.46
C ILE A 50 0.74 -13.08 -12.46
N LEU A 51 1.35 -12.01 -11.96
CA LEU A 51 0.74 -11.13 -10.96
C LEU A 51 -0.22 -10.11 -11.59
N GLY A 52 -0.03 -9.76 -12.87
CA GLY A 52 -0.81 -8.75 -13.58
C GLY A 52 -0.80 -7.40 -12.84
N GLU A 53 -1.96 -6.73 -12.78
CA GLU A 53 -2.09 -5.45 -12.08
C GLU A 53 -1.76 -5.53 -10.56
N ARG A 54 -1.70 -6.74 -10.00
CA ARG A 54 -1.43 -6.98 -8.57
C ARG A 54 0.05 -6.83 -8.22
N ALA A 55 0.97 -6.98 -9.17
CA ALA A 55 2.40 -6.75 -8.96
C ALA A 55 2.69 -5.34 -8.41
N TYR A 56 1.81 -4.38 -8.71
CA TYR A 56 1.99 -2.96 -8.39
C TYR A 56 1.04 -2.45 -7.31
N SER A 57 0.14 -3.29 -6.76
CA SER A 57 -0.92 -2.82 -5.86
C SER A 57 -0.57 -2.82 -4.37
N GLY A 58 0.59 -3.38 -3.97
CA GLY A 58 1.01 -3.49 -2.57
C GLY A 58 0.08 -4.33 -1.67
N GLY A 59 -0.85 -5.08 -2.27
CA GLY A 59 -1.77 -5.98 -1.57
C GLY A 59 -1.19 -7.38 -1.39
N ASP A 60 -1.77 -8.15 -0.46
CA ASP A 60 -1.43 -9.56 -0.29
C ASP A 60 -1.71 -10.33 -1.59
N ILE A 61 -0.69 -11.03 -2.05
CA ILE A 61 -0.81 -11.91 -3.21
C ILE A 61 -1.62 -13.14 -2.76
N PRO A 62 -2.71 -13.51 -3.47
CA PRO A 62 -3.47 -14.71 -3.14
C PRO A 62 -2.58 -15.95 -3.11
N GLU A 63 -2.85 -16.86 -2.18
CA GLU A 63 -2.05 -18.08 -1.97
C GLU A 63 -1.93 -18.92 -3.26
N SER A 64 -2.99 -18.95 -4.09
CA SER A 64 -2.99 -19.60 -5.41
C SER A 64 -2.01 -18.97 -6.41
N LEU A 65 -1.79 -17.66 -6.35
CA LEU A 65 -0.81 -16.96 -7.18
C LEU A 65 0.60 -17.11 -6.61
N ILE A 66 0.74 -17.18 -5.28
CA ILE A 66 2.01 -17.53 -4.63
C ILE A 66 2.43 -18.93 -5.06
N ASP A 67 1.49 -19.89 -5.05
CA ASP A 67 1.73 -21.27 -5.51
C ASP A 67 2.11 -21.32 -6.99
N GLU A 68 1.49 -20.50 -7.85
CA GLU A 68 1.80 -20.42 -9.28
C GLU A 68 3.17 -19.79 -9.54
N VAL A 69 3.51 -18.71 -8.80
CA VAL A 69 4.85 -18.11 -8.82
C VAL A 69 5.89 -19.10 -8.30
N GLN A 70 5.61 -19.80 -7.20
CA GLN A 70 6.51 -20.82 -6.65
C GLN A 70 6.67 -22.00 -7.58
N ALA A 71 5.61 -22.50 -8.20
CA ALA A 71 5.67 -23.59 -9.20
C ALA A 71 6.49 -23.18 -10.43
N ALA A 72 6.34 -21.94 -10.89
CA ALA A 72 7.15 -21.39 -11.98
C ALA A 72 8.62 -21.17 -11.57
N THR A 73 8.90 -21.00 -10.27
CA THR A 73 10.26 -20.79 -9.72
C THR A 73 10.99 -22.14 -9.50
N ILE A 74 10.27 -23.19 -9.11
CA ILE A 74 10.84 -24.50 -8.77
C ILE A 74 11.53 -25.18 -9.95
N ASP A 75 11.15 -24.83 -11.18
CA ASP A 75 11.67 -25.44 -12.42
C ASP A 75 12.86 -24.69 -13.02
N GLN A 76 13.39 -23.64 -12.39
CA GLN A 76 14.51 -22.87 -12.90
C GLN A 76 15.85 -23.29 -12.26
N ASP A 77 16.78 -23.76 -13.09
CA ASP A 77 18.17 -24.00 -12.71
C ASP A 77 18.97 -22.70 -12.52
N ASN A 78 18.36 -21.54 -12.83
CA ASN A 78 19.00 -20.22 -12.81
C ASN A 78 18.18 -19.23 -11.98
N PHE A 79 18.87 -18.36 -11.23
CA PHE A 79 18.30 -17.25 -10.51
C PHE A 79 19.19 -16.02 -10.59
N THR A 80 18.67 -14.83 -10.35
CA THR A 80 19.38 -13.57 -10.51
C THR A 80 19.27 -12.74 -9.24
N TYR A 81 20.38 -12.17 -8.80
CA TYR A 81 20.38 -11.12 -7.78
C TYR A 81 20.60 -9.76 -8.42
N LYS A 82 19.90 -8.74 -7.91
CA LYS A 82 20.03 -7.34 -8.27
C LYS A 82 20.55 -6.55 -7.08
N TYR A 83 21.67 -5.90 -7.28
CA TYR A 83 22.38 -5.11 -6.29
C TYR A 83 22.18 -3.63 -6.63
N PHE A 84 21.76 -2.84 -5.67
CA PHE A 84 21.45 -1.43 -5.84
C PHE A 84 22.48 -0.55 -5.13
N PHE A 85 22.91 0.51 -5.80
CA PHE A 85 23.86 1.49 -5.30
C PHE A 85 23.29 2.90 -5.55
N TYR A 86 22.93 3.63 -4.49
CA TYR A 86 22.28 4.95 -4.60
C TYR A 86 22.66 5.94 -3.49
N GLU A 87 23.36 5.51 -2.44
CA GLU A 87 23.87 6.36 -1.38
C GLU A 87 25.39 6.52 -1.48
N GLY A 88 25.94 7.54 -0.82
CA GLY A 88 27.38 7.78 -0.77
C GLY A 88 28.03 7.96 -2.13
N ASP A 89 29.20 7.36 -2.33
CA ASP A 89 29.91 7.30 -3.63
C ASP A 89 29.46 6.09 -4.47
N TYR A 90 28.15 6.01 -4.73
CA TYR A 90 27.52 4.90 -5.39
C TYR A 90 28.09 4.58 -6.79
N GLU A 91 28.66 5.58 -7.48
CA GLU A 91 29.26 5.38 -8.80
C GLU A 91 30.58 4.58 -8.69
N THR A 92 31.44 4.95 -7.73
CA THR A 92 32.70 4.26 -7.43
C THR A 92 32.40 2.86 -6.87
N ASN A 93 31.55 2.76 -5.86
CA ASN A 93 31.22 1.50 -5.18
C ASN A 93 30.66 0.46 -6.15
N SER A 94 29.75 0.85 -7.02
CA SER A 94 29.19 -0.05 -8.03
C SER A 94 30.23 -0.46 -9.09
N ALA A 95 31.12 0.45 -9.49
CA ALA A 95 32.16 0.15 -10.46
C ALA A 95 33.23 -0.81 -9.89
N GLU A 96 33.63 -0.60 -8.63
CA GLU A 96 34.55 -1.49 -7.92
C GLU A 96 33.93 -2.88 -7.70
N PHE A 97 32.63 -2.95 -7.34
CA PHE A 97 31.92 -4.22 -7.25
C PHE A 97 31.87 -4.97 -8.59
N VAL A 98 31.56 -4.28 -9.68
CA VAL A 98 31.58 -4.88 -11.03
C VAL A 98 32.97 -5.40 -11.40
N PHE A 99 34.03 -4.63 -11.08
CA PHE A 99 35.39 -5.05 -11.29
C PHE A 99 35.75 -6.28 -10.45
N PHE A 100 35.42 -6.28 -9.17
CA PHE A 100 35.65 -7.42 -8.25
C PHE A 100 34.97 -8.70 -8.75
N ILE A 101 33.72 -8.62 -9.21
CA ILE A 101 33.01 -9.78 -9.76
C ILE A 101 33.69 -10.31 -11.00
N LYS A 102 34.09 -9.44 -11.94
CA LYS A 102 34.76 -9.89 -13.19
C LYS A 102 36.10 -10.57 -12.94
N GLU A 103 36.86 -10.12 -11.95
CA GLU A 103 38.17 -10.67 -11.62
C GLU A 103 38.06 -11.99 -10.84
N ASN A 104 37.12 -12.11 -9.91
CA ASN A 104 37.05 -13.23 -8.99
C ASN A 104 36.02 -14.29 -9.36
N TYR A 105 34.96 -13.89 -10.11
CA TYR A 105 33.83 -14.77 -10.46
C TYR A 105 33.40 -14.61 -11.93
N PRO A 106 34.36 -14.83 -12.89
CA PRO A 106 34.09 -14.60 -14.31
C PRO A 106 33.04 -15.53 -14.93
N GLU A 107 32.64 -16.58 -14.19
CA GLU A 107 31.57 -17.51 -14.59
C GLU A 107 30.17 -16.94 -14.37
N LEU A 108 30.01 -15.89 -13.56
CA LEU A 108 28.71 -15.28 -13.34
C LEU A 108 28.32 -14.38 -14.50
N SER A 109 27.10 -14.49 -14.97
CA SER A 109 26.56 -13.51 -15.92
C SER A 109 26.38 -12.18 -15.23
N LEU A 110 26.93 -11.10 -15.82
CA LEU A 110 26.90 -9.77 -15.22
C LEU A 110 26.32 -8.75 -16.19
N TYR A 111 25.33 -7.99 -15.71
CA TYR A 111 24.83 -6.79 -16.37
C TYR A 111 24.81 -5.64 -15.38
N SER A 112 25.21 -4.45 -15.79
CA SER A 112 25.16 -3.24 -14.96
C SER A 112 24.65 -2.06 -15.77
N ALA A 113 23.84 -1.22 -15.13
CA ALA A 113 23.31 0.00 -15.74
C ALA A 113 23.04 1.08 -14.68
N GLN A 114 22.97 2.33 -15.16
CA GLN A 114 22.51 3.46 -14.37
C GLN A 114 21.09 3.80 -14.77
N LYS A 115 20.21 4.05 -13.78
CA LYS A 115 18.84 4.54 -13.97
C LYS A 115 18.60 5.82 -13.15
N ASN A 116 17.66 6.63 -13.59
CA ASN A 116 17.17 7.74 -12.80
C ASN A 116 16.11 7.24 -11.83
N PHE A 117 16.09 7.74 -10.59
CA PHE A 117 15.00 7.44 -9.65
C PHE A 117 13.61 7.83 -10.21
N GLU A 118 13.57 8.85 -11.07
CA GLU A 118 12.33 9.28 -11.73
C GLU A 118 11.79 8.23 -12.72
N ASP A 119 12.66 7.40 -13.34
CA ASP A 119 12.22 6.39 -14.31
C ASP A 119 11.43 5.26 -13.64
N TRP A 120 11.80 4.89 -12.42
CA TRP A 120 11.06 3.89 -11.66
C TRP A 120 9.71 4.45 -11.18
N ASN A 121 9.68 5.71 -10.71
CA ASN A 121 8.45 6.41 -10.37
C ASN A 121 7.59 6.75 -11.60
N ALA A 122 8.14 6.79 -12.81
CA ALA A 122 7.39 7.09 -14.03
C ALA A 122 6.65 5.87 -14.60
N GLU A 123 7.19 4.66 -14.43
CA GLU A 123 6.58 3.44 -14.98
C GLU A 123 5.24 3.12 -14.28
N TRP A 124 5.21 3.01 -12.95
CA TRP A 124 3.98 2.69 -12.23
C TRP A 124 2.92 3.80 -12.32
N LYS A 125 3.33 5.07 -12.45
CA LYS A 125 2.41 6.20 -12.67
C LYS A 125 1.57 6.06 -13.93
N LYS A 126 2.08 5.37 -14.97
CA LYS A 126 1.35 5.14 -16.22
C LYS A 126 0.14 4.22 -16.03
N PHE A 127 0.18 3.35 -15.05
CA PHE A 127 -0.90 2.39 -14.74
C PHE A 127 -1.89 2.93 -13.72
N TYR A 128 -1.59 4.09 -13.11
CA TYR A 128 -2.45 4.67 -12.09
C TYR A 128 -3.49 5.59 -12.72
N ASN A 129 -4.74 5.17 -12.69
CA ASN A 129 -5.85 5.93 -13.23
C ASN A 129 -6.71 6.53 -12.12
N PRO A 130 -7.38 7.69 -12.36
CA PRO A 130 -8.38 8.20 -11.43
C PRO A 130 -9.48 7.17 -11.18
N ILE A 131 -9.89 7.04 -9.92
CA ILE A 131 -10.89 6.06 -9.49
C ILE A 131 -12.21 6.80 -9.29
N PHE A 132 -13.15 6.55 -10.17
CA PHE A 132 -14.50 7.05 -10.03
C PHE A 132 -15.31 6.14 -9.09
N ILE A 133 -15.74 6.69 -7.95
CA ILE A 133 -16.60 5.98 -6.99
C ILE A 133 -18.06 6.25 -7.32
N SER A 134 -18.44 7.51 -7.46
CA SER A 134 -19.79 7.96 -7.78
C SER A 134 -19.78 9.42 -8.27
N THR A 135 -20.94 9.99 -8.57
CA THR A 135 -21.08 11.43 -8.82
C THR A 135 -20.70 12.30 -7.62
N ASN A 136 -20.61 11.73 -6.43
CA ASN A 136 -20.23 12.47 -5.21
C ASN A 136 -18.74 12.43 -4.94
N LEU A 137 -18.02 11.37 -5.37
CA LEU A 137 -16.65 11.11 -4.94
C LEU A 137 -15.80 10.47 -6.04
N GLU A 138 -14.61 11.01 -6.25
CA GLU A 138 -13.54 10.43 -7.05
C GLU A 138 -12.18 10.62 -6.40
N ILE A 139 -11.27 9.69 -6.67
CA ILE A 139 -9.88 9.70 -6.20
C ILE A 139 -8.97 9.98 -7.39
N ILE A 140 -8.09 10.94 -7.25
CA ILE A 140 -7.24 11.44 -8.33
C ILE A 140 -5.79 11.39 -7.89
N PRO A 141 -4.89 10.73 -8.65
CA PRO A 141 -3.46 10.82 -8.39
C PRO A 141 -3.00 12.28 -8.46
N GLU A 142 -2.10 12.67 -7.55
CA GLU A 142 -1.58 14.04 -7.44
C GLU A 142 -1.12 14.60 -8.80
N TRP A 143 -0.34 13.81 -9.56
CA TRP A 143 0.21 14.26 -10.85
C TRP A 143 -0.82 14.47 -11.95
N MET A 144 -2.04 13.98 -11.75
CA MET A 144 -3.17 14.19 -12.69
C MET A 144 -4.06 15.35 -12.26
N ALA A 145 -3.86 15.95 -11.09
CA ALA A 145 -4.72 17.00 -10.53
C ALA A 145 -4.92 18.20 -11.47
N ALA A 146 -3.86 18.57 -12.21
CA ALA A 146 -3.93 19.72 -13.14
C ALA A 146 -4.59 19.40 -14.49
N THR A 147 -4.67 18.14 -14.88
CA THR A 147 -5.13 17.73 -16.23
C THR A 147 -6.42 16.92 -16.21
N HIS A 148 -6.81 16.38 -15.05
CA HIS A 148 -8.02 15.59 -14.91
C HIS A 148 -9.27 16.47 -14.98
N LEU A 149 -10.24 16.05 -15.78
CA LEU A 149 -11.57 16.67 -15.80
C LEU A 149 -12.41 16.04 -14.68
N ASN A 150 -12.70 16.82 -13.64
CA ASN A 150 -13.46 16.39 -12.49
C ASN A 150 -14.83 15.84 -12.90
N LYS A 151 -15.17 14.65 -12.43
CA LYS A 151 -16.42 13.93 -12.74
C LYS A 151 -17.36 13.86 -11.55
N SER A 152 -16.87 14.18 -10.36
CA SER A 152 -17.60 14.07 -9.09
C SER A 152 -17.60 15.41 -8.35
N GLU A 153 -18.51 15.56 -7.38
CA GLU A 153 -18.59 16.75 -6.53
C GLU A 153 -17.36 16.92 -5.64
N THR A 154 -16.84 15.80 -5.11
CA THR A 154 -15.65 15.76 -4.25
C THR A 154 -14.51 15.04 -4.93
N GLN A 155 -13.35 15.69 -5.02
CA GLN A 155 -12.09 15.11 -5.48
C GLN A 155 -11.17 14.90 -4.30
N VAL A 156 -10.66 13.70 -4.12
CA VAL A 156 -9.59 13.37 -3.17
C VAL A 156 -8.31 13.15 -3.96
N TYR A 157 -7.32 13.99 -3.73
CA TYR A 157 -6.01 13.85 -4.33
C TYR A 157 -5.14 12.93 -3.49
N ILE A 158 -4.42 12.01 -4.11
CA ILE A 158 -3.58 11.05 -3.41
C ILE A 158 -2.18 11.02 -3.98
N TYR A 159 -1.20 11.10 -3.12
CA TYR A 159 0.17 10.72 -3.39
C TYR A 159 0.34 9.28 -2.88
N PRO A 160 0.39 8.28 -3.78
CA PRO A 160 0.61 6.91 -3.38
C PRO A 160 2.03 6.78 -2.83
N GLY A 161 2.16 6.47 -1.55
CA GLY A 161 3.44 6.13 -0.92
C GLY A 161 3.87 4.71 -1.25
N MET A 162 5.02 4.29 -0.71
CA MET A 162 5.50 2.90 -0.80
C MET A 162 4.71 1.94 0.12
N GLY A 163 3.73 2.44 0.89
CA GLY A 163 2.88 1.68 1.80
C GLY A 163 1.52 1.33 1.22
N PHE A 164 0.77 0.53 1.99
CA PHE A 164 -0.62 0.16 1.66
C PHE A 164 -1.55 1.38 1.58
N GLY A 165 -2.61 1.29 0.76
CA GLY A 165 -3.62 2.35 0.65
C GLY A 165 -3.38 3.32 -0.51
N THR A 166 -2.76 2.86 -1.60
CA THR A 166 -2.56 3.65 -2.83
C THR A 166 -3.87 4.07 -3.50
N GLY A 167 -5.01 3.54 -3.05
CA GLY A 167 -6.34 3.80 -3.60
C GLY A 167 -6.75 2.88 -4.76
N THR A 168 -5.81 2.24 -5.43
CA THR A 168 -6.10 1.32 -6.56
C THR A 168 -6.56 -0.06 -6.10
N HIS A 169 -6.26 -0.44 -4.85
CA HIS A 169 -6.64 -1.74 -4.33
C HIS A 169 -8.16 -1.87 -4.17
N GLU A 170 -8.71 -3.02 -4.51
CA GLU A 170 -10.15 -3.30 -4.46
C GLU A 170 -10.76 -3.02 -3.10
N THR A 171 -10.04 -3.31 -2.01
CA THR A 171 -10.53 -3.10 -0.63
C THR A 171 -10.77 -1.62 -0.32
N THR A 172 -9.89 -0.73 -0.79
CA THR A 172 -10.05 0.72 -0.64
C THR A 172 -11.25 1.21 -1.45
N PHE A 173 -11.37 0.77 -2.69
CA PHE A 173 -12.53 1.07 -3.55
C PHE A 173 -13.84 0.63 -2.87
N LEU A 174 -13.89 -0.58 -2.34
CA LEU A 174 -15.07 -1.13 -1.66
C LEU A 174 -15.45 -0.34 -0.40
N CYS A 175 -14.47 0.09 0.40
CA CYS A 175 -14.71 0.96 1.55
C CYS A 175 -15.33 2.29 1.13
N LEU A 176 -14.81 2.91 0.06
CA LEU A 176 -15.33 4.18 -0.46
C LEU A 176 -16.73 4.04 -1.04
N VAL A 177 -17.04 2.92 -1.72
CA VAL A 177 -18.40 2.60 -2.20
C VAL A 177 -19.37 2.47 -1.03
N LEU A 178 -19.00 1.77 0.04
CA LEU A 178 -19.85 1.64 1.22
C LEU A 178 -20.00 2.97 1.98
N PHE A 179 -18.96 3.78 2.03
CA PHE A 179 -19.03 5.14 2.57
C PHE A 179 -19.99 6.02 1.77
N ASP A 180 -19.94 5.97 0.44
CA ASP A 180 -20.85 6.73 -0.43
C ASP A 180 -22.33 6.42 -0.15
N GLN A 181 -22.66 5.15 0.19
CA GLN A 181 -24.03 4.73 0.56
C GLN A 181 -24.56 5.45 1.80
N ILE A 182 -23.69 5.78 2.76
CA ILE A 182 -24.09 6.35 4.07
C ILE A 182 -23.71 7.81 4.25
N GLN A 183 -22.90 8.41 3.36
CA GLN A 183 -22.38 9.76 3.57
C GLN A 183 -23.48 10.82 3.77
N ASN A 184 -24.67 10.62 3.21
CA ASN A 184 -25.80 11.55 3.41
C ASN A 184 -26.47 11.43 4.78
N GLN A 185 -26.09 10.42 5.59
CA GLN A 185 -26.53 10.26 6.98
C GLN A 185 -25.53 10.89 7.95
N LEU A 186 -24.41 11.41 7.46
CA LEU A 186 -23.35 12.05 8.19
C LEU A 186 -23.31 13.56 7.88
N ASN A 187 -22.80 14.35 8.81
CA ASN A 187 -22.63 15.80 8.69
C ASN A 187 -21.37 16.26 9.44
N SER A 188 -21.06 17.54 9.36
CA SER A 188 -19.82 18.12 9.93
C SER A 188 -19.69 18.07 11.45
N THR A 189 -20.72 17.65 12.18
CA THR A 189 -20.64 17.43 13.64
C THR A 189 -20.24 16.00 14.00
N ASN A 190 -20.24 15.09 13.02
CA ASN A 190 -19.84 13.70 13.21
C ASN A 190 -18.31 13.55 13.18
N THR A 191 -17.83 12.52 13.84
CA THR A 191 -16.41 12.20 13.98
C THR A 191 -16.07 10.89 13.28
N CYS A 192 -14.84 10.79 12.77
CA CYS A 192 -14.35 9.61 12.04
C CYS A 192 -13.03 9.11 12.63
N LEU A 193 -12.85 7.80 12.64
CA LEU A 193 -11.58 7.12 12.86
C LEU A 193 -11.22 6.32 11.61
N ASP A 194 -10.04 6.56 11.09
CA ASP A 194 -9.41 5.72 10.06
C ASP A 194 -8.37 4.84 10.78
N PHE A 195 -8.75 3.58 11.07
CA PHE A 195 -7.96 2.62 11.84
C PHE A 195 -7.19 1.68 10.90
N GLY A 196 -5.86 1.74 10.96
CA GLY A 196 -4.98 1.19 9.91
C GLY A 196 -5.03 2.09 8.68
N CYS A 197 -4.77 3.39 8.87
CA CYS A 197 -5.11 4.41 7.88
C CYS A 197 -4.22 4.38 6.63
N GLY A 198 -3.01 3.81 6.69
CA GLY A 198 -2.09 3.80 5.57
C GLY A 198 -1.86 5.20 5.00
N SER A 199 -2.24 5.41 3.75
CA SER A 199 -2.17 6.72 3.07
C SER A 199 -3.17 7.77 3.60
N GLY A 200 -4.13 7.38 4.45
CA GLY A 200 -5.19 8.23 4.97
C GLY A 200 -6.37 8.45 4.01
N ILE A 201 -6.42 7.77 2.89
CA ILE A 201 -7.39 8.01 1.80
C ILE A 201 -8.84 7.95 2.26
N LEU A 202 -9.21 7.00 3.14
CA LEU A 202 -10.58 6.81 3.62
C LEU A 202 -11.00 7.96 4.53
N GLY A 203 -10.17 8.30 5.51
CA GLY A 203 -10.40 9.42 6.40
C GLY A 203 -10.42 10.76 5.67
N ILE A 204 -9.51 10.98 4.70
CA ILE A 204 -9.49 12.18 3.86
C ILE A 204 -10.77 12.29 3.02
N ALA A 205 -11.28 11.19 2.48
CA ALA A 205 -12.54 11.17 1.77
C ALA A 205 -13.71 11.61 2.67
N ALA A 206 -13.76 11.12 3.90
CA ALA A 206 -14.76 11.52 4.88
C ALA A 206 -14.67 13.02 5.26
N MET A 207 -13.44 13.53 5.45
CA MET A 207 -13.19 14.96 5.70
C MET A 207 -13.62 15.83 4.53
N LYS A 208 -13.30 15.46 3.30
CA LYS A 208 -13.64 16.28 2.11
C LYS A 208 -15.11 16.24 1.76
N SER A 209 -15.75 15.07 1.89
CA SER A 209 -17.17 14.89 1.51
C SER A 209 -18.14 15.49 2.54
N LYS A 210 -17.83 15.36 3.84
CA LYS A 210 -18.77 15.71 4.91
C LYS A 210 -18.18 16.59 6.01
N HIS A 211 -16.94 17.04 5.87
CA HIS A 211 -16.22 17.84 6.86
C HIS A 211 -16.12 17.17 8.24
N LEU A 212 -15.99 15.84 8.26
CA LEU A 212 -15.87 15.10 9.52
C LEU A 212 -14.55 15.44 10.22
N GLN A 213 -14.59 15.60 11.54
CA GLN A 213 -13.38 15.61 12.33
C GLN A 213 -12.81 14.19 12.37
N THR A 214 -11.61 14.00 11.80
CA THR A 214 -11.07 12.67 11.55
C THR A 214 -9.75 12.46 12.28
N HIS A 215 -9.63 11.32 12.97
CA HIS A 215 -8.37 10.81 13.52
C HIS A 215 -7.87 9.65 12.68
N PHE A 216 -6.56 9.60 12.50
CA PHE A 216 -5.86 8.59 11.72
C PHE A 216 -4.97 7.78 12.65
N CYS A 217 -5.09 6.46 12.62
CA CYS A 217 -4.32 5.57 13.48
C CYS A 217 -3.63 4.50 12.64
N ASP A 218 -2.33 4.32 12.81
CA ASP A 218 -1.56 3.27 12.16
C ASP A 218 -0.45 2.73 13.07
N ILE A 219 0.03 1.51 12.81
CA ILE A 219 1.18 0.94 13.50
C ILE A 219 2.50 1.43 12.91
N ASP A 220 2.48 1.83 11.62
CA ASP A 220 3.65 2.22 10.86
C ASP A 220 3.78 3.75 10.83
N LYS A 221 4.93 4.25 11.26
CA LYS A 221 5.26 5.67 11.19
C LYS A 221 5.39 6.17 9.76
N SER A 222 5.83 5.34 8.83
CA SER A 222 5.95 5.71 7.42
C SER A 222 4.57 5.90 6.79
N ALA A 223 3.60 5.09 7.15
CA ALA A 223 2.20 5.26 6.78
C ALA A 223 1.65 6.61 7.28
N LEU A 224 1.87 6.95 8.55
CA LEU A 224 1.47 8.25 9.12
C LEU A 224 2.16 9.44 8.44
N GLN A 225 3.41 9.30 7.99
CA GLN A 225 4.09 10.33 7.20
C GLN A 225 3.43 10.52 5.84
N ASN A 226 3.11 9.43 5.15
CA ASN A 226 2.38 9.48 3.87
C ASN A 226 0.97 10.07 4.05
N CYS A 227 0.25 9.67 5.10
CA CYS A 227 -1.03 10.29 5.47
C CYS A 227 -0.90 11.80 5.68
N THR A 228 0.17 12.25 6.35
CA THR A 228 0.45 13.69 6.54
C THR A 228 0.62 14.41 5.20
N GLN A 229 1.39 13.82 4.27
CA GLN A 229 1.58 14.39 2.93
C GLN A 229 0.25 14.52 2.17
N ASN A 230 -0.60 13.48 2.26
CA ASN A 230 -1.90 13.49 1.62
C ASN A 230 -2.89 14.47 2.27
N LEU A 231 -2.82 14.68 3.58
CA LEU A 231 -3.58 15.73 4.27
C LEU A 231 -3.16 17.11 3.77
N VAL A 232 -1.86 17.40 3.69
CA VAL A 232 -1.37 18.67 3.14
C VAL A 232 -1.84 18.86 1.71
N LEU A 233 -1.74 17.84 0.86
CA LEU A 233 -2.17 17.89 -0.54
C LEU A 233 -3.65 18.25 -0.69
N ASN A 234 -4.52 17.77 0.20
CA ASN A 234 -5.98 17.98 0.10
C ASN A 234 -6.48 19.21 0.86
N PHE A 235 -5.71 19.72 1.82
CA PHE A 235 -6.14 20.78 2.74
C PHE A 235 -5.08 21.88 2.91
N GLU A 236 -4.26 22.13 1.89
CA GLU A 236 -3.26 23.17 1.91
C GLU A 236 -3.85 24.52 2.37
N GLY A 237 -3.21 25.14 3.36
CA GLY A 237 -3.66 26.41 3.94
C GLY A 237 -4.94 26.36 4.75
N LYS A 238 -5.55 25.19 4.96
CA LYS A 238 -6.73 25.03 5.80
C LYS A 238 -6.34 24.64 7.21
N ASN A 239 -7.15 25.09 8.18
CA ASN A 239 -7.02 24.63 9.55
C ASN A 239 -7.54 23.19 9.67
N LEU A 240 -6.71 22.32 10.25
CA LEU A 240 -7.04 20.92 10.54
C LEU A 240 -7.23 20.69 12.04
N ASP A 241 -7.72 21.69 12.77
CA ASP A 241 -8.01 21.59 14.20
C ASP A 241 -8.87 20.36 14.49
N GLY A 242 -8.42 19.57 15.46
CA GLY A 242 -9.10 18.35 15.85
C GLY A 242 -8.76 17.12 14.99
N THR A 243 -7.91 17.25 13.96
CA THR A 243 -7.34 16.10 13.25
C THR A 243 -6.10 15.60 14.00
N GLU A 244 -6.04 14.32 14.29
CA GLU A 244 -4.92 13.71 15.00
C GLU A 244 -4.36 12.53 14.16
N LEU A 245 -3.01 12.43 14.10
CA LEU A 245 -2.30 11.25 13.58
C LEU A 245 -1.69 10.50 14.78
N ILE A 246 -2.06 9.26 14.96
CA ILE A 246 -1.81 8.52 16.21
C ILE A 246 -1.11 7.21 15.87
N ILE A 247 0.11 7.01 16.40
CA ILE A 247 0.73 5.69 16.37
C ILE A 247 -0.06 4.73 17.25
N ARG A 248 -0.33 3.50 16.75
CA ARG A 248 -1.25 2.53 17.36
C ARG A 248 -0.99 2.27 18.85
N ASP A 249 0.26 2.18 19.25
CA ASP A 249 0.64 1.94 20.66
C ASP A 249 0.25 3.10 21.61
N ARG A 250 0.00 4.29 21.08
CA ARG A 250 -0.42 5.47 21.83
C ARG A 250 -1.90 5.77 21.69
N TYR A 251 -2.61 4.97 20.89
CA TYR A 251 -4.03 5.17 20.69
C TYR A 251 -4.81 4.92 21.99
N LYS A 252 -5.62 5.91 22.36
CA LYS A 252 -6.58 5.83 23.46
C LYS A 252 -7.97 5.91 22.87
N THR A 253 -8.81 4.95 23.25
CA THR A 253 -10.18 4.85 22.74
C THR A 253 -10.96 6.15 22.94
N LYS A 254 -11.49 6.68 21.87
CA LYS A 254 -12.48 7.75 21.80
C LYS A 254 -13.69 7.22 21.04
N LYS A 255 -14.83 7.92 21.09
CA LYS A 255 -16.04 7.52 20.40
C LYS A 255 -16.19 8.26 19.07
N TYR A 256 -16.48 7.50 18.00
CA TYR A 256 -16.62 8.00 16.64
C TYR A 256 -17.94 7.54 16.02
N ASP A 257 -18.52 8.39 15.20
CA ASP A 257 -19.75 8.11 14.45
C ASP A 257 -19.50 7.21 13.24
N LEU A 258 -18.25 7.26 12.70
CA LEU A 258 -17.78 6.43 11.62
C LEU A 258 -16.39 5.87 11.95
N VAL A 259 -16.21 4.57 11.77
CA VAL A 259 -14.90 3.91 11.85
C VAL A 259 -14.65 3.17 10.54
N PHE A 260 -13.51 3.44 9.91
CA PHE A 260 -12.95 2.60 8.87
C PHE A 260 -11.91 1.65 9.49
N ALA A 261 -11.89 0.40 9.02
CA ALA A 261 -10.86 -0.57 9.33
C ALA A 261 -10.60 -1.45 8.09
N ASN A 262 -9.72 -0.96 7.21
CA ASN A 262 -9.30 -1.67 6.00
C ASN A 262 -7.97 -2.39 6.28
N ILE A 263 -8.04 -3.49 7.03
CA ILE A 263 -6.92 -4.27 7.53
C ILE A 263 -7.22 -5.76 7.44
N LEU A 264 -6.19 -6.62 7.53
CA LEU A 264 -6.32 -8.05 7.36
C LEU A 264 -7.28 -8.69 8.37
N GLU A 265 -7.96 -9.78 7.97
CA GLU A 265 -8.95 -10.49 8.78
C GLU A 265 -8.50 -10.79 10.21
N HIS A 266 -7.30 -11.37 10.37
CA HIS A 266 -6.79 -11.73 11.69
C HIS A 266 -6.56 -10.51 12.59
N VAL A 267 -6.21 -9.35 11.99
CA VAL A 267 -6.06 -8.08 12.70
C VAL A 267 -7.43 -7.51 13.06
N LEU A 268 -8.43 -7.57 12.15
CA LEU A 268 -9.81 -7.20 12.46
C LEU A 268 -10.36 -7.98 13.66
N ILE A 269 -10.02 -9.27 13.78
CA ILE A 269 -10.45 -10.12 14.89
C ILE A 269 -9.71 -9.77 16.17
N SER A 270 -8.38 -9.59 16.13
CA SER A 270 -7.57 -9.27 17.32
C SER A 270 -7.85 -7.85 17.85
N GLU A 271 -8.01 -6.87 16.97
CA GLU A 271 -8.28 -5.47 17.33
C GLU A 271 -9.77 -5.16 17.54
N LYS A 272 -10.65 -6.15 17.33
CA LYS A 272 -12.10 -5.99 17.51
C LYS A 272 -12.51 -5.28 18.79
N PRO A 273 -11.96 -5.59 19.98
CA PRO A 273 -12.36 -4.91 21.21
C PRO A 273 -12.14 -3.40 21.14
N ILE A 274 -11.04 -2.98 20.56
CA ILE A 274 -10.66 -1.56 20.43
C ILE A 274 -11.50 -0.87 19.35
N ILE A 275 -11.69 -1.52 18.21
CA ILE A 275 -12.54 -1.02 17.11
C ILE A 275 -13.97 -0.76 17.63
N LEU A 276 -14.54 -1.73 18.35
CA LEU A 276 -15.89 -1.60 18.88
C LEU A 276 -16.00 -0.57 20.02
N ASP A 277 -14.99 -0.54 20.90
CA ASP A 277 -14.95 0.48 21.94
C ASP A 277 -14.72 1.89 21.38
N SER A 278 -14.21 2.00 20.16
CA SER A 278 -14.10 3.28 19.44
C SER A 278 -15.40 3.72 18.77
N LEU A 279 -16.40 2.86 18.65
CA LEU A 279 -17.63 3.17 17.94
C LEU A 279 -18.66 3.85 18.87
N GLN A 280 -19.27 4.93 18.38
CA GLN A 280 -20.39 5.61 19.06
C GLN A 280 -21.66 4.74 18.91
N LYS A 281 -22.60 4.87 19.86
CA LYS A 281 -23.91 4.24 19.74
C LYS A 281 -24.62 4.68 18.47
N GLY A 282 -25.11 3.71 17.68
CA GLY A 282 -25.73 3.96 16.39
C GLY A 282 -24.74 4.36 15.28
N GLY A 283 -23.42 4.34 15.56
CA GLY A 283 -22.36 4.66 14.60
C GLY A 283 -22.16 3.58 13.55
N TYR A 284 -21.42 3.91 12.51
CA TYR A 284 -21.12 3.06 11.37
C TYR A 284 -19.69 2.52 11.42
N LEU A 285 -19.51 1.24 11.10
CA LEU A 285 -18.23 0.59 10.93
C LEU A 285 -18.13 0.01 9.51
N ILE A 286 -17.11 0.41 8.77
CA ILE A 286 -16.77 -0.16 7.47
C ILE A 286 -15.49 -0.96 7.63
N VAL A 287 -15.56 -2.26 7.41
CA VAL A 287 -14.40 -3.16 7.42
C VAL A 287 -14.12 -3.71 6.04
N SER A 288 -12.84 -3.85 5.70
CA SER A 288 -12.34 -4.49 4.49
C SER A 288 -10.94 -5.06 4.73
N GLY A 289 -10.24 -5.47 3.66
CA GLY A 289 -9.00 -6.24 3.77
C GLY A 289 -9.28 -7.71 4.02
N ILE A 290 -10.45 -8.18 3.59
CA ILE A 290 -10.92 -9.55 3.76
C ILE A 290 -11.26 -10.19 2.40
N LEU A 291 -10.92 -11.46 2.25
CA LEU A 291 -11.26 -12.24 1.09
C LEU A 291 -12.73 -12.69 1.14
N ASN A 292 -13.33 -12.99 -0.03
CA ASN A 292 -14.74 -13.37 -0.13
C ASN A 292 -15.11 -14.54 0.81
N HIS A 293 -14.22 -15.52 0.97
CA HIS A 293 -14.46 -16.68 1.85
C HIS A 293 -14.36 -16.34 3.36
N GLN A 294 -13.77 -15.20 3.73
CA GLN A 294 -13.62 -14.76 5.11
C GLN A 294 -14.83 -13.94 5.63
N VAL A 295 -15.73 -13.54 4.72
CA VAL A 295 -16.89 -12.70 5.04
C VAL A 295 -17.75 -13.29 6.17
N ASP A 296 -18.09 -14.57 6.10
CA ASP A 296 -18.94 -15.23 7.11
C ASP A 296 -18.28 -15.25 8.49
N ASN A 297 -16.96 -15.43 8.53
CA ASN A 297 -16.20 -15.39 9.79
C ASN A 297 -16.23 -13.99 10.40
N ILE A 298 -16.03 -12.93 9.63
CA ILE A 298 -16.13 -11.54 10.12
C ILE A 298 -17.56 -11.24 10.57
N VAL A 299 -18.59 -11.59 9.79
CA VAL A 299 -19.99 -11.40 10.19
C VAL A 299 -20.30 -12.10 11.52
N LYS A 300 -19.82 -13.32 11.71
CA LYS A 300 -19.95 -14.06 12.98
C LYS A 300 -19.25 -13.36 14.14
N ASN A 301 -18.02 -12.89 13.94
CA ASN A 301 -17.27 -12.17 14.96
C ASN A 301 -17.93 -10.84 15.36
N TYR A 302 -18.55 -10.14 14.42
CA TYR A 302 -19.25 -8.86 14.64
C TYR A 302 -20.77 -9.00 14.76
N SER A 303 -21.30 -10.18 15.15
CA SER A 303 -22.73 -10.52 15.18
C SER A 303 -23.61 -9.67 16.10
N HIS A 304 -23.00 -8.94 17.07
CA HIS A 304 -23.71 -7.96 17.92
C HIS A 304 -24.02 -6.67 17.16
N MET A 305 -23.38 -6.40 16.02
CA MET A 305 -23.71 -5.29 15.14
C MET A 305 -24.79 -5.66 14.13
N GLU A 306 -25.45 -4.67 13.58
CA GLU A 306 -26.35 -4.83 12.43
C GLU A 306 -25.53 -4.79 11.14
N LYS A 307 -25.54 -5.88 10.36
CA LYS A 307 -24.96 -5.90 9.04
C LYS A 307 -25.88 -5.19 8.05
N ILE A 308 -25.47 -4.04 7.53
CA ILE A 308 -26.27 -3.23 6.59
C ILE A 308 -26.05 -3.68 5.15
N SER A 309 -24.77 -3.82 4.73
CA SER A 309 -24.42 -4.08 3.34
C SER A 309 -23.09 -4.83 3.23
N ILE A 310 -22.92 -5.57 2.14
CA ILE A 310 -21.67 -6.17 1.72
C ILE A 310 -21.42 -5.74 0.29
N ALA A 311 -20.20 -5.37 -0.02
CA ALA A 311 -19.72 -5.12 -1.37
C ALA A 311 -18.53 -6.04 -1.66
N SER A 312 -18.42 -6.55 -2.90
CA SER A 312 -17.32 -7.41 -3.33
C SER A 312 -16.81 -6.98 -4.69
N LYS A 313 -15.50 -7.12 -4.90
CA LYS A 313 -14.82 -6.84 -6.17
C LYS A 313 -13.60 -7.76 -6.27
N GLY A 314 -13.51 -8.56 -7.35
CA GLY A 314 -12.49 -9.60 -7.44
C GLY A 314 -12.60 -10.59 -6.29
N ASP A 315 -11.51 -10.87 -5.63
CA ASP A 315 -11.44 -11.80 -4.50
C ASP A 315 -11.75 -11.13 -3.14
N TRP A 316 -11.97 -9.81 -3.12
CA TRP A 316 -12.08 -9.00 -1.92
C TRP A 316 -13.51 -8.58 -1.60
N SER A 317 -13.75 -8.40 -0.30
CA SER A 317 -15.03 -7.91 0.22
C SER A 317 -14.83 -6.79 1.24
N ALA A 318 -15.88 -5.98 1.36
CA ALA A 318 -16.06 -5.02 2.45
C ALA A 318 -17.45 -5.16 3.05
N ILE A 319 -17.59 -4.87 4.33
CA ILE A 319 -18.84 -4.98 5.07
C ILE A 319 -19.12 -3.66 5.78
N LEU A 320 -20.34 -3.16 5.61
CA LEU A 320 -20.88 -2.04 6.36
C LEU A 320 -21.71 -2.58 7.52
N PHE A 321 -21.33 -2.21 8.71
CA PHE A 321 -22.07 -2.47 9.94
C PHE A 321 -22.60 -1.17 10.55
N LYS A 322 -23.66 -1.30 11.34
CA LYS A 322 -24.18 -0.25 12.22
C LYS A 322 -24.27 -0.78 13.65
N ASP A 323 -23.88 0.03 14.62
CA ASP A 323 -24.07 -0.33 16.03
C ASP A 323 -25.56 -0.40 16.36
N LYS A 324 -25.95 -1.47 17.05
CA LYS A 324 -27.32 -1.62 17.58
C LYS A 324 -27.46 -0.71 18.79
N MET A 325 -28.36 0.26 18.70
CA MET A 325 -28.70 1.17 19.79
C MET A 325 -29.12 0.45 21.07
#